data_0e0cc193d8103e1288dcc0f63b5c2caa
#
_entry.id   0e0cc193d8103e1288dcc0f63b5c2caa
#
_cell.length_a   1.000
_cell.length_b   1.000
_cell.length_c   1.000
_cell.angle_alpha   90.00
_cell.angle_beta   90.00
_cell.angle_gamma   90.00
#
_symmetry.space_group_name_H-M   'P 1'
#
loop_
_entity.id
_entity.type
_entity.pdbx_description
1 polymer ?
#
loop_
_entity_poly.entity_id
_entity_poly.type
_entity_poly.pdbx_seq_one_letter_code
_entity_poly.pdbx_strand_id
1 'polypeptide(L)'
;NGEELQSDIVIMNGDTNAVASGLFGRSLRSAVKPTKPDMRSLSAMTWMMEAEVSGFPLVRHNVFFSDQYDREFDDIFNQGRLPTEPTVYICAQDRDDVGDVSGSERLFFIVNAPANGGAGHFSEDDLQRCEERTFRVLENCGSTVRPLPEKSVRFGPDDFSDLFPGTGGAIYGPASHGWQASLKRPGCRSKVPGLYFAGGSTHPGPGVPMAALSGLMAAECAEADT
;
A
#
# COMPACT_ATOMS: atom_id res chain seq x y z
N ASN A 1 -17.56 -0.82 -21.26
CA ASN A 1 -18.78 -0.65 -22.07
C ASN A 1 -18.51 0.18 -23.35
N GLY A 2 -17.44 1.01 -23.40
CA GLY A 2 -17.17 1.90 -24.54
C GLY A 2 -18.08 3.15 -24.57
N GLU A 3 -18.77 3.45 -23.47
CA GLU A 3 -19.56 4.67 -23.34
C GLU A 3 -18.63 5.87 -23.16
N GLU A 4 -18.85 6.93 -23.94
CA GLU A 4 -18.14 8.19 -23.85
C GLU A 4 -18.96 9.20 -23.07
N LEU A 5 -18.39 9.74 -21.99
CA LEU A 5 -18.98 10.82 -21.20
C LEU A 5 -18.20 12.11 -21.45
N GLN A 6 -18.91 13.19 -21.73
CA GLN A 6 -18.31 14.53 -21.82
C GLN A 6 -18.47 15.26 -20.47
N SER A 7 -17.40 15.90 -20.02
CA SER A 7 -17.38 16.68 -18.78
C SER A 7 -16.38 17.83 -18.91
N ASP A 8 -16.71 18.97 -18.32
CA ASP A 8 -15.81 20.13 -18.26
C ASP A 8 -14.70 19.93 -17.21
N ILE A 9 -14.98 19.12 -16.19
CA ILE A 9 -14.09 18.86 -15.07
C ILE A 9 -13.99 17.34 -14.84
N VAL A 10 -12.75 16.87 -14.68
CA VAL A 10 -12.44 15.49 -14.27
C VAL A 10 -11.53 15.52 -13.05
N ILE A 11 -11.98 14.94 -11.93
CA ILE A 11 -11.15 14.71 -10.75
C ILE A 11 -10.76 13.23 -10.74
N MET A 12 -9.48 12.97 -10.96
CA MET A 12 -8.94 11.61 -10.99
C MET A 12 -8.41 11.21 -9.60
N ASN A 13 -8.98 10.16 -9.03
CA ASN A 13 -8.59 9.60 -7.74
C ASN A 13 -7.71 8.32 -7.87
N GLY A 14 -7.06 8.13 -9.00
CA GLY A 14 -6.07 7.06 -9.20
C GLY A 14 -4.67 7.53 -8.91
N ASP A 15 -3.70 6.59 -8.98
CA ASP A 15 -2.30 6.98 -8.89
C ASP A 15 -1.89 7.87 -10.07
N THR A 16 -1.23 8.97 -9.80
CA THR A 16 -0.79 9.94 -10.83
C THR A 16 0.17 9.31 -11.82
N ASN A 17 0.92 8.28 -11.42
CA ASN A 17 1.82 7.58 -12.33
C ASN A 17 1.08 6.73 -13.38
N ALA A 18 -0.15 6.32 -13.13
CA ALA A 18 -1.00 5.67 -14.13
C ALA A 18 -1.28 6.61 -15.32
N VAL A 19 -1.48 7.90 -15.05
CA VAL A 19 -1.60 8.93 -16.11
C VAL A 19 -0.26 9.15 -16.81
N ALA A 20 0.81 9.34 -16.04
CA ALA A 20 2.14 9.57 -16.59
C ALA A 20 2.66 8.41 -17.46
N SER A 21 2.29 7.17 -17.15
CA SER A 21 2.61 5.98 -17.94
C SER A 21 1.76 5.85 -19.21
N GLY A 22 0.66 6.61 -19.31
CA GLY A 22 -0.21 6.66 -20.49
C GLY A 22 -1.36 5.64 -20.49
N LEU A 23 -1.72 5.09 -19.32
CA LEU A 23 -2.84 4.14 -19.20
C LEU A 23 -4.19 4.79 -19.53
N PHE A 24 -4.29 6.11 -19.39
CA PHE A 24 -5.46 6.92 -19.77
C PHE A 24 -5.30 7.63 -21.12
N GLY A 25 -4.39 7.14 -21.97
CA GLY A 25 -4.12 7.70 -23.30
C GLY A 25 -2.82 8.49 -23.36
N ARG A 26 -2.19 8.46 -24.54
CA ARG A 26 -0.86 9.09 -24.76
C ARG A 26 -0.89 10.60 -24.59
N SER A 27 -1.99 11.25 -24.91
CA SER A 27 -2.18 12.71 -24.79
C SER A 27 -2.08 13.21 -23.36
N LEU A 28 -2.45 12.38 -22.37
CA LEU A 28 -2.43 12.75 -20.97
C LEU A 28 -1.08 12.51 -20.27
N ARG A 29 -0.11 11.86 -20.93
CA ARG A 29 1.20 11.55 -20.30
C ARG A 29 1.94 12.79 -19.80
N SER A 30 1.74 13.93 -20.43
CA SER A 30 2.36 15.20 -20.05
C SER A 30 1.65 15.90 -18.87
N ALA A 31 0.48 15.42 -18.47
CA ALA A 31 -0.33 16.03 -17.40
C ALA A 31 0.42 16.07 -16.04
N VAL A 32 1.26 15.06 -15.79
CA VAL A 32 2.05 14.94 -14.56
C VAL A 32 3.40 14.28 -14.85
N LYS A 33 4.40 14.54 -14.01
CA LYS A 33 5.71 13.89 -14.13
C LYS A 33 5.62 12.42 -13.68
N PRO A 34 6.28 11.47 -14.39
CA PRO A 34 6.31 10.08 -13.96
C PRO A 34 7.11 9.91 -12.68
N THR A 35 6.65 9.00 -11.83
CA THR A 35 7.41 8.51 -10.67
C THR A 35 8.35 7.40 -11.14
N LYS A 36 9.65 7.55 -10.91
CA LYS A 36 10.64 6.51 -11.22
C LYS A 36 10.46 5.31 -10.27
N PRO A 37 10.78 4.07 -10.71
CA PRO A 37 10.67 2.89 -9.85
C PRO A 37 11.40 3.00 -8.52
N ASP A 38 12.61 3.56 -8.51
CA ASP A 38 13.45 3.81 -7.32
C ASP A 38 12.92 4.91 -6.40
N MET A 39 11.91 5.67 -6.85
CA MET A 39 11.24 6.71 -6.09
C MET A 39 9.85 6.29 -5.62
N ARG A 40 9.48 5.04 -5.74
CA ARG A 40 8.22 4.50 -5.21
C ARG A 40 8.33 4.26 -3.71
N SER A 41 7.20 4.36 -3.04
CA SER A 41 7.09 3.94 -1.64
C SER A 41 7.11 2.41 -1.53
N LEU A 42 6.87 1.92 -0.32
CA LEU A 42 6.70 0.49 -0.08
C LEU A 42 5.44 -0.06 -0.75
N SER A 43 5.51 -1.32 -1.13
CA SER A 43 4.38 -2.23 -1.26
C SER A 43 4.17 -3.00 0.05
N ALA A 44 3.33 -4.00 0.03
CA ALA A 44 3.09 -4.87 1.17
C ALA A 44 2.87 -6.33 0.76
N MET A 45 3.15 -7.23 1.69
CA MET A 45 2.49 -8.52 1.79
C MET A 45 1.38 -8.38 2.83
N THR A 46 0.18 -8.78 2.49
CA THR A 46 -0.95 -8.74 3.42
C THR A 46 -1.66 -10.09 3.47
N TRP A 47 -2.15 -10.44 4.63
CA TRP A 47 -3.01 -11.60 4.83
C TRP A 47 -4.25 -11.16 5.59
N MET A 48 -5.40 -11.52 5.07
CA MET A 48 -6.68 -11.46 5.75
C MET A 48 -7.08 -12.87 6.08
N MET A 49 -7.23 -13.19 7.35
CA MET A 49 -7.52 -14.55 7.77
C MET A 49 -8.44 -14.61 8.98
N GLU A 50 -9.14 -15.71 9.10
CA GLU A 50 -9.70 -16.16 10.37
C GLU A 50 -8.74 -17.19 10.97
N ALA A 51 -8.34 -17.00 12.23
CA ALA A 51 -7.32 -17.84 12.88
C ALA A 51 -7.60 -18.00 14.36
N GLU A 52 -7.14 -19.11 14.94
CA GLU A 52 -7.01 -19.28 16.39
C GLU A 52 -5.67 -18.69 16.84
N VAL A 53 -5.71 -17.86 17.89
CA VAL A 53 -4.49 -17.24 18.45
C VAL A 53 -4.31 -17.66 19.88
N SER A 54 -3.05 -17.94 20.25
CA SER A 54 -2.68 -18.27 21.64
C SER A 54 -1.29 -17.73 21.99
N GLY A 55 -1.00 -17.64 23.26
CA GLY A 55 0.28 -17.17 23.78
C GLY A 55 0.28 -15.67 24.03
N PHE A 56 0.95 -14.88 23.18
CA PHE A 56 1.04 -13.43 23.35
C PHE A 56 -0.36 -12.78 23.38
N PRO A 57 -0.66 -11.92 24.38
CA PRO A 57 -1.98 -11.28 24.51
C PRO A 57 -2.13 -10.15 23.49
N LEU A 58 -2.68 -10.47 22.33
CA LEU A 58 -2.95 -9.45 21.30
C LEU A 58 -3.96 -8.42 21.82
N VAL A 59 -3.73 -7.18 21.44
CA VAL A 59 -4.71 -6.08 21.45
C VAL A 59 -5.17 -5.81 20.02
N ARG A 60 -6.01 -4.80 19.78
CA ARG A 60 -6.50 -4.50 18.45
C ARG A 60 -5.39 -4.21 17.43
N HIS A 61 -4.34 -3.50 17.84
CA HIS A 61 -3.20 -3.15 17.00
C HIS A 61 -1.89 -3.61 17.64
N ASN A 62 -1.16 -4.46 16.96
CA ASN A 62 0.09 -5.03 17.43
C ASN A 62 1.18 -4.86 16.38
N VAL A 63 2.42 -4.64 16.84
CA VAL A 63 3.59 -4.63 15.98
C VAL A 63 4.66 -5.52 16.61
N PHE A 64 5.14 -6.46 15.83
CA PHE A 64 6.23 -7.37 16.22
C PHE A 64 7.47 -6.99 15.39
N PHE A 65 8.50 -6.56 16.07
CA PHE A 65 9.77 -6.19 15.46
C PHE A 65 10.73 -7.38 15.42
N SER A 66 11.51 -7.48 14.35
CA SER A 66 12.67 -8.35 14.33
C SER A 66 13.85 -7.69 15.05
N ASP A 67 14.80 -8.49 15.53
CA ASP A 67 16.04 -8.00 16.12
C ASP A 67 16.98 -7.32 15.11
N GLN A 68 16.72 -7.49 13.81
CA GLN A 68 17.52 -6.96 12.70
C GLN A 68 16.69 -5.98 11.84
N TYR A 69 16.11 -4.98 12.46
CA TYR A 69 15.21 -4.02 11.82
C TYR A 69 15.78 -3.35 10.56
N ASP A 70 17.08 -2.97 10.57
CA ASP A 70 17.72 -2.33 9.41
C ASP A 70 17.79 -3.26 8.20
N ARG A 71 17.85 -4.57 8.41
CA ARG A 71 17.92 -5.58 7.36
C ARG A 71 16.64 -5.64 6.52
N GLU A 72 15.50 -5.40 7.11
CA GLU A 72 14.22 -5.31 6.40
C GLU A 72 14.28 -4.27 5.28
N PHE A 73 14.77 -3.07 5.60
CA PHE A 73 14.87 -1.99 4.60
C PHE A 73 15.98 -2.19 3.58
N ASP A 74 17.09 -2.84 3.95
CA ASP A 74 18.10 -3.25 2.98
C ASP A 74 17.55 -4.25 1.97
N ASP A 75 16.84 -5.28 2.43
CA ASP A 75 16.19 -6.27 1.59
C ASP A 75 15.20 -5.60 0.61
N ILE A 76 14.40 -4.66 1.08
CA ILE A 76 13.37 -4.01 0.30
C ILE A 76 13.96 -3.00 -0.71
N PHE A 77 14.78 -2.04 -0.23
CA PHE A 77 15.19 -0.91 -1.05
C PHE A 77 16.46 -1.17 -1.86
N ASN A 78 17.39 -1.97 -1.34
CA ASN A 78 18.66 -2.22 -2.00
C ASN A 78 18.67 -3.55 -2.77
N GLN A 79 18.02 -4.58 -2.22
CA GLN A 79 17.97 -5.91 -2.84
C GLN A 79 16.71 -6.16 -3.67
N GLY A 80 15.65 -5.36 -3.48
CA GLY A 80 14.37 -5.50 -4.19
C GLY A 80 13.67 -6.84 -3.93
N ARG A 81 13.86 -7.43 -2.76
CA ARG A 81 13.29 -8.71 -2.36
C ARG A 81 12.41 -8.60 -1.11
N LEU A 82 11.58 -9.60 -0.89
CA LEU A 82 10.78 -9.72 0.32
C LEU A 82 11.71 -9.87 1.54
N PRO A 83 11.37 -9.24 2.69
CA PRO A 83 12.25 -9.20 3.84
C PRO A 83 12.55 -10.59 4.40
N THR A 84 13.81 -10.76 4.79
CA THR A 84 14.26 -11.99 5.47
C THR A 84 13.93 -11.96 6.97
N GLU A 85 13.81 -10.75 7.53
CA GLU A 85 13.47 -10.49 8.92
C GLU A 85 12.37 -9.40 8.98
N PRO A 86 11.10 -9.77 8.72
CA PRO A 86 10.03 -8.79 8.59
C PRO A 86 9.62 -8.18 9.94
N THR A 87 9.26 -6.91 9.92
CA THR A 87 8.39 -6.32 10.93
C THR A 87 6.95 -6.69 10.58
N VAL A 88 6.22 -7.23 11.55
CA VAL A 88 4.86 -7.72 11.34
C VAL A 88 3.86 -6.85 12.09
N TYR A 89 2.96 -6.20 11.36
CA TYR A 89 1.80 -5.54 11.95
C TYR A 89 0.59 -6.48 11.89
N ILE A 90 -0.16 -6.54 13.00
CA ILE A 90 -1.41 -7.29 13.10
C ILE A 90 -2.51 -6.39 13.61
N CYS A 91 -3.61 -6.31 12.87
CA CYS A 91 -4.89 -5.81 13.36
C CYS A 91 -5.80 -7.01 13.71
N ALA A 92 -6.03 -7.21 15.00
CA ALA A 92 -6.99 -8.19 15.51
C ALA A 92 -8.38 -7.51 15.59
N GLN A 93 -9.16 -7.66 14.52
CA GLN A 93 -10.36 -6.84 14.29
C GLN A 93 -11.49 -7.09 15.29
N ASP A 94 -11.51 -8.28 15.90
CA ASP A 94 -12.57 -8.69 16.85
C ASP A 94 -12.19 -8.37 18.30
N ARG A 95 -10.98 -7.80 18.54
CA ARG A 95 -10.51 -7.39 19.86
C ARG A 95 -10.79 -5.91 20.11
N ASP A 96 -11.29 -5.62 21.28
CA ASP A 96 -11.27 -4.29 21.87
C ASP A 96 -10.00 -4.13 22.71
N ASP A 97 -9.83 -2.96 23.36
CA ASP A 97 -8.67 -2.69 24.22
C ASP A 97 -8.61 -3.60 25.47
N VAL A 98 -9.68 -4.32 25.77
CA VAL A 98 -9.83 -5.20 26.93
C VAL A 98 -10.70 -6.40 26.55
N GLY A 99 -10.14 -7.51 26.13
CA GLY A 99 -10.93 -8.72 26.00
C GLY A 99 -10.26 -9.85 25.22
N ASP A 100 -10.36 -11.05 25.80
CA ASP A 100 -10.01 -12.29 25.10
C ASP A 100 -11.16 -12.67 24.15
N VAL A 101 -10.81 -13.02 22.92
CA VAL A 101 -11.73 -13.64 21.96
C VAL A 101 -11.74 -15.13 22.20
N SER A 102 -12.91 -15.74 22.29
CA SER A 102 -13.03 -17.19 22.37
C SER A 102 -13.19 -17.79 20.98
N GLY A 103 -12.29 -18.71 20.61
CA GLY A 103 -12.31 -19.38 19.30
C GLY A 103 -11.46 -18.64 18.27
N SER A 104 -11.86 -18.75 16.99
CA SER A 104 -11.18 -18.07 15.89
C SER A 104 -11.57 -16.60 15.81
N GLU A 105 -10.64 -15.76 15.35
CA GLU A 105 -10.80 -14.31 15.20
C GLU A 105 -10.30 -13.83 13.85
N ARG A 106 -10.80 -12.68 13.39
CA ARG A 106 -10.38 -12.06 12.14
C ARG A 106 -9.12 -11.25 12.35
N LEU A 107 -8.08 -11.61 11.62
CA LEU A 107 -6.78 -10.97 11.64
C LEU A 107 -6.45 -10.35 10.27
N PHE A 108 -5.86 -9.18 10.31
CA PHE A 108 -5.25 -8.54 9.15
C PHE A 108 -3.78 -8.29 9.42
N PHE A 109 -2.93 -8.87 8.58
CA PHE A 109 -1.48 -8.75 8.66
C PHE A 109 -0.95 -7.81 7.61
N ILE A 110 0.09 -7.07 7.94
CA ILE A 110 0.90 -6.30 6.99
C ILE A 110 2.37 -6.55 7.27
N VAL A 111 3.10 -6.88 6.23
CA VAL A 111 4.56 -6.89 6.17
C VAL A 111 4.98 -6.01 5.01
N ASN A 112 6.00 -5.17 5.21
CA ASN A 112 6.52 -4.31 4.15
C ASN A 112 7.12 -5.14 3.01
N ALA A 113 6.94 -4.66 1.78
CA ALA A 113 7.47 -5.29 0.58
C ALA A 113 7.98 -4.24 -0.43
N PRO A 114 8.88 -4.61 -1.37
CA PRO A 114 9.32 -3.71 -2.41
C PRO A 114 8.22 -3.44 -3.44
N ALA A 115 8.16 -2.21 -3.96
CA ALA A 115 7.19 -1.79 -4.97
C ALA A 115 7.70 -2.08 -6.40
N ASN A 116 7.97 -3.33 -6.68
CA ASN A 116 8.43 -3.84 -7.98
C ASN A 116 7.46 -4.87 -8.59
N GLY A 117 6.22 -4.88 -8.13
CA GLY A 117 5.13 -5.70 -8.68
C GLY A 117 4.79 -5.34 -10.13
N GLY A 118 4.06 -6.25 -10.79
CA GLY A 118 3.67 -6.13 -12.19
C GLY A 118 4.76 -6.59 -13.17
N ALA A 119 5.87 -7.09 -12.69
CA ALA A 119 6.94 -7.69 -13.48
C ALA A 119 7.09 -9.19 -13.23
N GLY A 120 6.19 -9.80 -12.44
CA GLY A 120 6.23 -11.22 -12.09
C GLY A 120 7.48 -11.61 -11.31
N HIS A 121 7.94 -10.75 -10.43
CA HIS A 121 9.22 -10.94 -9.74
C HIS A 121 9.18 -11.93 -8.60
N PHE A 122 7.99 -12.12 -8.00
CA PHE A 122 7.86 -13.01 -6.85
C PHE A 122 7.23 -14.33 -7.25
N SER A 123 7.99 -15.41 -7.12
CA SER A 123 7.46 -16.76 -7.27
C SER A 123 6.56 -17.12 -6.07
N GLU A 124 5.71 -18.13 -6.24
CA GLU A 124 4.91 -18.67 -5.13
C GLU A 124 5.80 -19.09 -3.94
N ASP A 125 6.98 -19.64 -4.23
CA ASP A 125 7.97 -19.99 -3.21
C ASP A 125 8.51 -18.76 -2.45
N ASP A 126 8.66 -17.59 -3.11
CA ASP A 126 9.08 -16.36 -2.43
C ASP A 126 8.00 -15.87 -1.47
N LEU A 127 6.74 -15.89 -1.93
CA LEU A 127 5.59 -15.50 -1.13
C LEU A 127 5.40 -16.42 0.07
N GLN A 128 5.50 -17.72 -0.14
CA GLN A 128 5.41 -18.72 0.93
C GLN A 128 6.54 -18.56 1.96
N ARG A 129 7.79 -18.35 1.51
CA ARG A 129 8.91 -18.08 2.42
C ARG A 129 8.71 -16.82 3.24
N CYS A 130 8.12 -15.78 2.67
CA CYS A 130 7.79 -14.56 3.40
C CYS A 130 6.73 -14.85 4.49
N GLU A 131 5.72 -15.63 4.17
CA GLU A 131 4.70 -16.07 5.12
C GLU A 131 5.30 -16.87 6.27
N GLU A 132 6.12 -17.89 5.97
CA GLU A 132 6.81 -18.69 6.98
C GLU A 132 7.68 -17.83 7.93
N ARG A 133 8.39 -16.84 7.38
CA ARG A 133 9.18 -15.89 8.19
C ARG A 133 8.30 -15.01 9.07
N THR A 134 7.18 -14.56 8.53
CA THR A 134 6.20 -13.77 9.27
C THR A 134 5.69 -14.53 10.48
N PHE A 135 5.25 -15.77 10.31
CA PHE A 135 4.79 -16.59 11.44
C PHE A 135 5.91 -16.93 12.42
N ARG A 136 7.13 -17.14 11.94
CA ARG A 136 8.31 -17.37 12.81
C ARG A 136 8.61 -16.17 13.72
N VAL A 137 8.47 -14.93 13.23
CA VAL A 137 8.62 -13.72 14.08
C VAL A 137 7.60 -13.75 15.19
N LEU A 138 6.35 -14.11 14.91
CA LEU A 138 5.30 -14.20 15.93
C LEU A 138 5.62 -15.28 16.96
N GLU A 139 6.03 -16.47 16.52
CA GLU A 139 6.43 -17.57 17.41
C GLU A 139 7.58 -17.18 18.33
N ASN A 140 8.60 -16.50 17.80
CA ASN A 140 9.72 -15.96 18.59
C ASN A 140 9.26 -14.95 19.65
N CYS A 141 8.18 -14.21 19.38
CA CYS A 141 7.54 -13.30 20.33
C CYS A 141 6.52 -13.98 21.25
N GLY A 142 6.41 -15.29 21.19
CA GLY A 142 5.51 -16.08 22.04
C GLY A 142 4.04 -16.11 21.55
N SER A 143 3.76 -15.70 20.32
CA SER A 143 2.43 -15.78 19.71
C SER A 143 2.34 -16.97 18.76
N THR A 144 1.31 -17.77 18.91
CA THR A 144 0.99 -18.86 17.96
C THR A 144 -0.30 -18.52 17.24
N VAL A 145 -0.24 -18.43 15.94
CA VAL A 145 -1.39 -18.18 15.05
C VAL A 145 -1.63 -19.42 14.20
N ARG A 146 -2.86 -19.93 14.20
CA ARG A 146 -3.30 -21.08 13.42
C ARG A 146 -4.37 -20.65 12.44
N PRO A 147 -4.00 -20.31 11.18
CA PRO A 147 -4.97 -19.92 10.16
C PRO A 147 -5.96 -21.03 9.84
N LEU A 148 -7.17 -20.65 9.47
CA LEU A 148 -8.13 -21.51 8.78
C LEU A 148 -7.93 -21.29 7.27
N PRO A 149 -7.35 -22.28 6.53
CA PRO A 149 -6.90 -22.08 5.14
C PRO A 149 -8.02 -21.62 4.20
N GLU A 150 -9.22 -22.17 4.37
CA GLU A 150 -10.40 -21.84 3.56
C GLU A 150 -10.96 -20.42 3.82
N LYS A 151 -10.46 -19.74 4.87
CA LYS A 151 -10.84 -18.40 5.26
C LYS A 151 -9.65 -17.44 5.26
N SER A 152 -8.65 -17.74 4.44
CA SER A 152 -7.41 -16.95 4.33
C SER A 152 -7.23 -16.47 2.90
N VAL A 153 -6.91 -15.17 2.77
CA VAL A 153 -6.60 -14.53 1.48
C VAL A 153 -5.29 -13.76 1.65
N ARG A 154 -4.41 -13.87 0.65
CA ARG A 154 -3.13 -13.17 0.60
C ARG A 154 -3.11 -12.20 -0.59
N PHE A 155 -2.50 -11.04 -0.40
CA PHE A 155 -2.13 -10.11 -1.46
C PHE A 155 -0.66 -9.75 -1.34
N GLY A 156 0.02 -9.74 -2.48
CA GLY A 156 1.42 -9.33 -2.61
C GLY A 156 1.61 -8.13 -3.53
N PRO A 157 2.85 -7.73 -3.81
CA PRO A 157 3.14 -6.57 -4.66
C PRO A 157 2.57 -6.67 -6.09
N ASP A 158 2.52 -7.87 -6.67
CA ASP A 158 1.93 -8.09 -8.00
C ASP A 158 0.41 -7.85 -7.96
N ASP A 159 -0.29 -8.37 -6.95
CA ASP A 159 -1.73 -8.15 -6.78
C ASP A 159 -2.05 -6.66 -6.62
N PHE A 160 -1.26 -5.93 -5.82
CA PHE A 160 -1.43 -4.48 -5.68
C PHE A 160 -1.12 -3.73 -6.98
N SER A 161 -0.15 -4.20 -7.77
CA SER A 161 0.15 -3.62 -9.08
C SER A 161 -0.99 -3.84 -10.09
N ASP A 162 -1.65 -4.98 -10.04
CA ASP A 162 -2.79 -5.31 -10.89
C ASP A 162 -4.04 -4.52 -10.49
N LEU A 163 -4.30 -4.38 -9.18
CA LEU A 163 -5.40 -3.56 -8.66
C LEU A 163 -5.20 -2.07 -8.92
N PHE A 164 -3.95 -1.59 -8.85
CA PHE A 164 -3.58 -0.18 -9.04
C PHE A 164 -2.48 -0.05 -10.10
N PRO A 165 -2.82 -0.15 -11.39
CA PRO A 165 -1.86 -0.14 -12.47
C PRO A 165 -1.00 1.12 -12.52
N GLY A 166 0.28 0.95 -12.88
CA GLY A 166 1.26 2.04 -12.95
C GLY A 166 2.01 2.32 -11.65
N THR A 167 1.58 1.71 -10.53
CA THR A 167 2.19 1.91 -9.20
C THR A 167 3.39 0.98 -8.94
N GLY A 168 3.45 -0.17 -9.63
CA GLY A 168 4.36 -1.27 -9.27
C GLY A 168 4.04 -1.88 -7.91
N GLY A 169 2.80 -1.76 -7.47
CA GLY A 169 2.33 -2.22 -6.16
C GLY A 169 2.61 -1.26 -5.01
N ALA A 170 3.15 -0.06 -5.26
CA ALA A 170 3.34 0.95 -4.21
C ALA A 170 1.99 1.38 -3.62
N ILE A 171 1.84 1.24 -2.30
CA ILE A 171 0.56 1.54 -1.60
C ILE A 171 0.49 2.98 -1.08
N TYR A 172 1.59 3.72 -1.12
CA TYR A 172 1.68 5.11 -0.65
C TYR A 172 2.10 6.10 -1.75
N GLY A 173 2.06 5.69 -3.03
CA GLY A 173 2.50 6.51 -4.15
C GLY A 173 4.02 6.77 -4.14
N PRO A 174 4.50 7.99 -4.43
CA PRO A 174 5.91 8.33 -4.37
C PRO A 174 6.48 8.20 -2.96
N ALA A 175 7.75 7.79 -2.85
CA ALA A 175 8.45 7.68 -1.57
C ALA A 175 8.56 9.04 -0.86
N SER A 176 8.43 9.02 0.46
CA SER A 176 8.47 10.22 1.31
C SER A 176 9.80 10.32 2.06
N HIS A 177 10.95 10.23 1.33
CA HIS A 177 12.26 10.38 1.94
C HIS A 177 12.66 11.86 2.08
N GLY A 178 13.01 12.26 3.30
CA GLY A 178 13.47 13.62 3.63
C GLY A 178 12.34 14.62 3.89
N TRP A 179 12.69 15.73 4.53
CA TRP A 179 11.74 16.76 4.99
C TRP A 179 10.95 17.48 3.89
N GLN A 180 11.45 17.45 2.63
CA GLN A 180 10.75 18.05 1.47
C GLN A 180 9.87 17.07 0.71
N ALA A 181 9.72 15.84 1.16
CA ALA A 181 9.08 14.79 0.37
C ALA A 181 7.61 15.08 0.06
N SER A 182 6.86 15.62 1.02
CA SER A 182 5.47 16.00 0.81
C SER A 182 5.30 17.13 -0.23
N LEU A 183 6.26 18.07 -0.29
CA LEU A 183 6.25 19.16 -1.26
C LEU A 183 6.62 18.73 -2.69
N LYS A 184 7.24 17.55 -2.84
CA LYS A 184 7.60 17.00 -4.16
C LYS A 184 6.50 16.16 -4.79
N ARG A 185 5.44 15.87 -4.04
CA ARG A 185 4.26 15.16 -4.57
C ARG A 185 3.53 16.03 -5.58
N PRO A 186 2.92 15.44 -6.62
CA PRO A 186 2.07 16.20 -7.53
C PRO A 186 0.97 16.96 -6.78
N GLY A 187 0.74 18.20 -7.15
CA GLY A 187 -0.39 18.99 -6.65
C GLY A 187 -1.72 18.53 -7.26
N CYS A 188 -2.82 19.10 -6.79
CA CYS A 188 -4.16 18.81 -7.31
C CYS A 188 -4.34 19.24 -8.78
N ARG A 189 -3.73 20.33 -9.24
CA ARG A 189 -3.82 20.77 -10.64
C ARG A 189 -2.89 19.97 -11.55
N SER A 190 -3.43 19.41 -12.63
CA SER A 190 -2.61 18.86 -13.70
C SER A 190 -2.12 19.93 -14.66
N LYS A 191 -1.30 19.57 -15.66
CA LYS A 191 -0.93 20.47 -16.75
C LYS A 191 -1.99 20.50 -17.87
N VAL A 192 -3.06 19.70 -17.74
CA VAL A 192 -4.17 19.65 -18.69
C VAL A 192 -5.34 20.39 -18.06
N PRO A 193 -5.85 21.46 -18.69
CA PRO A 193 -7.00 22.19 -18.19
C PRO A 193 -8.20 21.27 -17.96
N GLY A 194 -8.93 21.47 -16.86
CA GLY A 194 -10.09 20.66 -16.48
C GLY A 194 -9.75 19.30 -15.85
N LEU A 195 -8.47 18.87 -15.82
CA LEU A 195 -8.06 17.62 -15.17
C LEU A 195 -7.36 17.91 -13.84
N TYR A 196 -7.90 17.35 -12.76
CA TYR A 196 -7.39 17.48 -11.39
C TYR A 196 -7.07 16.13 -10.79
N PHE A 197 -6.17 16.10 -9.79
CA PHE A 197 -5.74 14.90 -9.08
C PHE A 197 -6.12 14.97 -7.60
N ALA A 198 -6.58 13.84 -7.07
CA ALA A 198 -6.82 13.62 -5.65
C ALA A 198 -6.31 12.23 -5.23
N GLY A 199 -6.09 12.02 -3.94
CA GLY A 199 -5.69 10.72 -3.40
C GLY A 199 -4.30 10.69 -2.78
N GLY A 200 -3.88 9.52 -2.33
CA GLY A 200 -2.65 9.32 -1.57
C GLY A 200 -1.35 9.54 -2.35
N SER A 201 -1.38 9.50 -3.69
CA SER A 201 -0.21 9.81 -4.52
C SER A 201 -0.03 11.32 -4.79
N THR A 202 -1.02 12.13 -4.43
CA THR A 202 -1.05 13.59 -4.56
C THR A 202 -0.66 14.28 -3.25
N HIS A 203 -0.30 15.56 -3.31
CA HIS A 203 -0.12 16.38 -2.11
C HIS A 203 -1.46 16.51 -1.33
N PRO A 204 -1.48 16.40 0.01
CA PRO A 204 -0.33 16.34 0.93
C PRO A 204 0.27 14.93 1.11
N GLY A 205 -0.35 13.85 0.67
CA GLY A 205 0.24 12.52 0.71
C GLY A 205 -0.70 11.38 1.13
N PRO A 206 -0.14 10.22 1.50
CA PRO A 206 -0.92 9.05 1.88
C PRO A 206 -1.52 9.16 3.28
N GLY A 207 -2.51 8.31 3.52
CA GLY A 207 -3.29 8.27 4.75
C GLY A 207 -4.67 8.89 4.55
N VAL A 208 -5.70 8.31 5.20
CA VAL A 208 -7.11 8.68 4.99
C VAL A 208 -7.36 10.20 5.15
N PRO A 209 -6.87 10.87 6.22
CA PRO A 209 -7.08 12.32 6.37
C PRO A 209 -6.41 13.14 5.26
N MET A 210 -5.20 12.75 4.84
CA MET A 210 -4.44 13.44 3.81
C MET A 210 -5.06 13.25 2.42
N ALA A 211 -5.51 12.03 2.12
CA ALA A 211 -6.23 11.73 0.88
C ALA A 211 -7.55 12.51 0.79
N ALA A 212 -8.31 12.60 1.88
CA ALA A 212 -9.53 13.42 1.95
C ALA A 212 -9.22 14.90 1.73
N LEU A 213 -8.17 15.44 2.39
CA LEU A 213 -7.73 16.81 2.19
C LEU A 213 -7.33 17.08 0.74
N SER A 214 -6.64 16.13 0.08
CA SER A 214 -6.29 16.27 -1.34
C SER A 214 -7.54 16.39 -2.23
N GLY A 215 -8.62 15.69 -1.88
CA GLY A 215 -9.92 15.80 -2.57
C GLY A 215 -10.55 17.17 -2.42
N LEU A 216 -10.53 17.73 -1.20
CA LEU A 216 -11.00 19.10 -0.94
C LEU A 216 -10.19 20.11 -1.76
N MET A 217 -8.86 20.02 -1.73
CA MET A 217 -7.98 20.90 -2.52
C MET A 217 -8.25 20.78 -4.04
N ALA A 218 -8.54 19.59 -4.54
CA ALA A 218 -8.87 19.39 -5.95
C ALA A 218 -10.21 20.06 -6.31
N ALA A 219 -11.22 19.96 -5.44
CA ALA A 219 -12.52 20.60 -5.63
C ALA A 219 -12.39 22.14 -5.62
N GLU A 220 -11.70 22.69 -4.62
CA GLU A 220 -11.43 24.15 -4.54
C GLU A 220 -10.67 24.66 -5.77
N CYS A 221 -9.70 23.89 -6.27
CA CYS A 221 -8.99 24.24 -7.50
C CYS A 221 -9.90 24.23 -8.72
N ALA A 222 -10.78 23.24 -8.83
CA ALA A 222 -11.73 23.14 -9.93
C ALA A 222 -12.75 24.28 -9.93
N GLU A 223 -13.27 24.65 -8.75
CA GLU A 223 -14.18 25.79 -8.58
C GLU A 223 -13.50 27.14 -8.92
N ALA A 224 -12.23 27.30 -8.55
CA ALA A 224 -11.50 28.53 -8.82
C ALA A 224 -11.11 28.72 -10.30
N ASP A 225 -11.08 27.63 -11.08
CA ASP A 225 -10.69 27.64 -12.51
C ASP A 225 -11.92 27.72 -13.44
N THR A 226 -13.17 27.66 -12.91
CA THR A 226 -14.44 27.83 -13.65
C THR A 226 -14.94 29.24 -13.54
#